data_827bfc52d7310336b63eb3e50de74d7e
#
_entry.id   827bfc52d7310336b63eb3e50de74d7e
#
_cell.length_a   1.000
_cell.length_b   1.000
_cell.length_c   1.000
_cell.angle_alpha   90.00
_cell.angle_beta   90.00
_cell.angle_gamma   90.00
#
_symmetry.space_group_name_H-M   'P 1'
#
loop_
_entity.id
_entity.type
_entity.pdbx_description
1 polymer ?
#
loop_
_entity_poly.entity_id
_entity_poly.type
_entity_poly.pdbx_seq_one_letter_code
_entity_poly.pdbx_strand_id
1 'polypeptide(L)'
;MDIKSFLYPKNEVSYLMTSSNMKEAMDKLEASHYTAIPILDDNGLYFGTLSEGDLLWKLKATPGLGFDTMHEIPVISIKKRMKIECVAISADLDDMLALAADQNFVPVVDADRVFLGIIRRKDIIAYYTRNIVD
;
A
#
# COMPACT_ATOMS: atom_id res chain seq x y z
N MET A 1 -20.88 1.83 -12.19
CA MET A 1 -19.49 2.27 -12.40
C MET A 1 -18.53 1.15 -12.01
N ASP A 2 -17.55 0.95 -12.85
CA ASP A 2 -16.52 -0.08 -12.67
C ASP A 2 -15.40 0.47 -11.80
N ILE A 3 -14.83 -0.35 -10.90
CA ILE A 3 -13.73 0.08 -10.05
C ILE A 3 -12.47 0.44 -10.85
N LYS A 4 -12.33 -0.07 -12.08
CA LYS A 4 -11.25 0.30 -12.99
C LYS A 4 -11.14 1.80 -13.22
N SER A 5 -12.27 2.51 -13.13
CA SER A 5 -12.30 3.97 -13.33
C SER A 5 -11.49 4.72 -12.27
N PHE A 6 -11.25 4.11 -11.12
CA PHE A 6 -10.49 4.71 -10.02
C PHE A 6 -9.05 4.21 -9.95
N LEU A 7 -8.66 3.27 -10.82
CA LEU A 7 -7.35 2.62 -10.71
C LEU A 7 -6.21 3.59 -10.99
N TYR A 8 -5.31 3.72 -10.00
CA TYR A 8 -4.02 4.35 -10.17
C TYR A 8 -3.04 3.24 -10.51
N PRO A 9 -2.51 3.18 -11.75
CA PRO A 9 -1.86 1.97 -12.25
C PRO A 9 -0.50 1.71 -11.62
N LYS A 10 -0.09 0.46 -11.62
CA LYS A 10 1.15 -0.02 -11.00
C LYS A 10 2.37 0.82 -11.39
N ASN A 11 2.49 1.20 -12.67
CA ASN A 11 3.67 1.93 -13.14
C ASN A 11 3.78 3.34 -12.57
N GLU A 12 2.74 3.84 -11.92
CA GLU A 12 2.75 5.14 -11.25
C GLU A 12 2.77 5.02 -9.73
N VAL A 13 2.67 3.79 -9.20
CA VAL A 13 2.65 3.54 -7.76
C VAL A 13 4.06 3.27 -7.25
N SER A 14 4.40 3.87 -6.11
CA SER A 14 5.62 3.51 -5.39
C SER A 14 5.37 2.21 -4.64
N TYR A 15 6.23 1.21 -4.79
CA TYR A 15 6.10 -0.06 -4.07
C TYR A 15 7.47 -0.63 -3.72
N LEU A 16 7.47 -1.57 -2.77
CA LEU A 16 8.66 -2.31 -2.34
C LEU A 16 8.58 -3.73 -2.89
N MET A 17 9.73 -4.39 -2.91
CA MET A 17 9.82 -5.82 -3.19
C MET A 17 10.00 -6.57 -1.87
N THR A 18 9.66 -7.86 -1.86
CA THR A 18 9.92 -8.71 -0.68
C THR A 18 11.41 -8.78 -0.33
N SER A 19 12.28 -8.51 -1.29
CA SER A 19 13.73 -8.44 -1.09
C SER A 19 14.21 -7.08 -0.57
N SER A 20 13.35 -6.09 -0.48
CA SER A 20 13.72 -4.75 -0.01
C SER A 20 14.04 -4.75 1.48
N ASN A 21 14.82 -3.76 1.91
CA ASN A 21 15.16 -3.57 3.32
C ASN A 21 14.44 -2.34 3.90
N MET A 22 14.56 -2.17 5.22
CA MET A 22 13.90 -1.09 5.94
C MET A 22 14.34 0.30 5.49
N LYS A 23 15.61 0.46 5.11
CA LYS A 23 16.12 1.74 4.61
C LYS A 23 15.42 2.13 3.31
N GLU A 24 15.29 1.18 2.38
CA GLU A 24 14.59 1.42 1.11
C GLU A 24 13.13 1.78 1.36
N ALA A 25 12.49 1.12 2.35
CA ALA A 25 11.12 1.44 2.72
C ALA A 25 10.98 2.88 3.21
N MET A 26 11.88 3.29 4.10
CA MET A 26 11.87 4.65 4.64
C MET A 26 12.10 5.68 3.54
N ASP A 27 13.08 5.45 2.68
CA ASP A 27 13.41 6.36 1.59
C ASP A 27 12.23 6.52 0.61
N LYS A 28 11.57 5.41 0.28
CA LYS A 28 10.42 5.45 -0.64
C LYS A 28 9.19 6.12 -0.01
N LEU A 29 8.94 5.87 1.27
CA LEU A 29 7.84 6.53 1.97
C LEU A 29 8.08 8.04 2.02
N GLU A 30 9.30 8.46 2.31
CA GLU A 30 9.65 9.88 2.32
C GLU A 30 9.46 10.51 0.93
N ALA A 31 9.97 9.87 -0.11
CA ALA A 31 9.93 10.41 -1.47
C ALA A 31 8.51 10.46 -2.04
N SER A 32 7.67 9.47 -1.71
CA SER A 32 6.30 9.38 -2.23
C SER A 32 5.29 10.16 -1.43
N HIS A 33 5.63 10.52 -0.18
CA HIS A 33 4.71 11.10 0.80
C HIS A 33 3.55 10.17 1.16
N TYR A 34 3.70 8.85 0.91
CA TYR A 34 2.72 7.86 1.33
C TYR A 34 2.82 7.63 2.83
N THR A 35 1.71 7.26 3.47
CA THR A 35 1.71 6.80 4.86
C THR A 35 1.90 5.29 4.94
N ALA A 36 1.71 4.60 3.84
CA ALA A 36 1.88 3.15 3.72
C ALA A 36 2.26 2.82 2.28
N ILE A 37 2.95 1.70 2.08
CA ILE A 37 3.49 1.33 0.79
C ILE A 37 3.28 -0.16 0.52
N PRO A 38 2.79 -0.54 -0.68
CA PRO A 38 2.63 -1.95 -1.04
C PRO A 38 3.97 -2.67 -1.18
N ILE A 39 3.96 -3.96 -0.87
CA ILE A 39 5.10 -4.86 -1.05
C ILE A 39 4.69 -5.94 -2.06
N LEU A 40 5.50 -6.16 -3.08
CA LEU A 40 5.27 -7.19 -4.09
C LEU A 40 6.36 -8.25 -4.03
N ASP A 41 6.03 -9.48 -4.42
CA ASP A 41 7.04 -10.52 -4.56
C ASP A 41 7.67 -10.47 -5.96
N ASP A 42 8.59 -11.40 -6.23
CA ASP A 42 9.35 -11.44 -7.49
C ASP A 42 8.47 -11.72 -8.70
N ASN A 43 7.28 -12.27 -8.49
CA ASN A 43 6.32 -12.57 -9.56
C ASN A 43 5.29 -11.46 -9.75
N GLY A 44 5.45 -10.35 -9.01
CA GLY A 44 4.51 -9.25 -9.08
C GLY A 44 3.25 -9.44 -8.26
N LEU A 45 3.21 -10.47 -7.42
CA LEU A 45 2.04 -10.73 -6.57
C LEU A 45 2.05 -9.81 -5.37
N TYR A 46 0.86 -9.36 -4.97
CA TYR A 46 0.71 -8.52 -3.79
C TYR A 46 1.01 -9.34 -2.53
N PHE A 47 2.03 -8.93 -1.79
CA PHE A 47 2.46 -9.58 -0.55
C PHE A 47 1.82 -8.96 0.69
N GLY A 48 1.74 -7.64 0.71
CA GLY A 48 1.21 -6.91 1.86
C GLY A 48 1.52 -5.44 1.75
N THR A 49 1.24 -4.70 2.83
CA THR A 49 1.47 -3.25 2.88
C THR A 49 2.17 -2.89 4.18
N LEU A 50 3.20 -2.08 4.09
CA LEU A 50 4.00 -1.62 5.22
C LEU A 50 3.67 -0.16 5.50
N SER A 51 3.35 0.18 6.77
CA SER A 51 3.01 1.55 7.16
C SER A 51 4.16 2.25 7.87
N GLU A 52 4.07 3.59 7.93
CA GLU A 52 5.00 4.40 8.75
C GLU A 52 5.02 3.93 10.19
N GLY A 53 3.85 3.60 10.73
CA GLY A 53 3.73 3.11 12.10
C GLY A 53 4.48 1.80 12.32
N ASP A 54 4.46 0.92 11.30
CA ASP A 54 5.20 -0.34 11.39
C ASP A 54 6.70 -0.09 11.54
N LEU A 55 7.24 0.89 10.81
CA LEU A 55 8.64 1.27 10.91
C LEU A 55 8.96 1.87 12.27
N LEU A 56 8.09 2.75 12.76
CA LEU A 56 8.26 3.41 14.05
C LEU A 56 8.32 2.38 15.18
N TRP A 57 7.41 1.42 15.19
CA TRP A 57 7.37 0.41 16.24
C TRP A 57 8.50 -0.59 16.13
N LYS A 58 8.98 -0.84 14.92
CA LYS A 58 10.18 -1.66 14.71
C LYS A 58 11.41 -0.98 15.32
N LEU A 59 11.57 0.31 15.10
CA LEU A 59 12.65 1.09 15.72
C LEU A 59 12.59 1.04 17.23
N LYS A 60 11.41 1.27 17.79
CA LYS A 60 11.23 1.28 19.24
C LYS A 60 11.53 -0.09 19.87
N ALA A 61 11.14 -1.16 19.19
CA ALA A 61 11.26 -2.51 19.74
C ALA A 61 12.64 -3.16 19.54
N THR A 62 13.53 -2.53 18.77
CA THR A 62 14.81 -3.14 18.41
C THR A 62 15.96 -2.30 18.96
N PRO A 63 16.54 -2.71 20.12
CA PRO A 63 17.69 -2.00 20.68
C PRO A 63 18.86 -1.95 19.69
N GLY A 64 19.49 -0.77 19.57
CA GLY A 64 20.62 -0.59 18.67
C GLY A 64 20.27 -0.32 17.22
N LEU A 65 19.00 -0.41 16.85
CA LEU A 65 18.57 -0.09 15.48
C LEU A 65 18.51 1.42 15.30
N GLY A 66 19.16 1.91 14.25
CA GLY A 66 19.17 3.33 13.88
C GLY A 66 19.21 3.47 12.39
N PHE A 67 19.27 4.72 11.90
CA PHE A 67 19.29 4.99 10.47
C PHE A 67 20.50 4.39 9.75
N ASP A 68 21.59 4.19 10.46
CA ASP A 68 22.82 3.60 9.93
C ASP A 68 22.77 2.07 9.81
N THR A 69 21.79 1.41 10.46
CA THR A 69 21.67 -0.05 10.45
C THR A 69 20.37 -0.55 9.84
N MET A 70 19.48 0.33 9.43
CA MET A 70 18.18 -0.04 8.82
C MET A 70 18.32 -0.91 7.57
N HIS A 71 19.41 -0.75 6.82
CA HIS A 71 19.66 -1.55 5.61
C HIS A 71 19.82 -3.04 5.91
N GLU A 72 20.06 -3.41 7.15
CA GLU A 72 20.22 -4.80 7.58
C GLU A 72 18.87 -5.47 7.89
N ILE A 73 17.78 -4.73 7.92
CA ILE A 73 16.47 -5.25 8.32
C ILE A 73 15.62 -5.52 7.07
N PRO A 74 15.32 -6.80 6.77
CA PRO A 74 14.41 -7.12 5.65
C PRO A 74 13.00 -6.60 5.92
N VAL A 75 12.33 -6.03 4.91
CA VAL A 75 10.97 -5.52 5.09
C VAL A 75 9.99 -6.63 5.50
N ILE A 76 10.21 -7.86 5.03
CA ILE A 76 9.34 -8.98 5.36
C ILE A 76 9.43 -9.41 6.81
N SER A 77 10.49 -9.02 7.53
CA SER A 77 10.65 -9.32 8.96
C SER A 77 9.93 -8.32 9.85
N ILE A 78 9.47 -7.20 9.31
CA ILE A 78 8.83 -6.15 10.10
C ILE A 78 7.37 -6.52 10.33
N LYS A 79 6.96 -6.53 11.62
CA LYS A 79 5.59 -6.88 11.98
C LYS A 79 4.64 -5.79 11.48
N LYS A 80 3.60 -6.21 10.75
CA LYS A 80 2.54 -5.31 10.28
C LYS A 80 1.44 -5.26 11.34
N ARG A 81 1.12 -4.06 11.80
CA ARG A 81 0.11 -3.87 12.85
C ARG A 81 -1.30 -3.86 12.30
N MET A 82 -1.47 -3.38 11.07
CA MET A 82 -2.76 -3.36 10.41
C MET A 82 -2.71 -4.26 9.19
N LYS A 83 -3.76 -5.06 9.01
CA LYS A 83 -3.92 -5.84 7.79
C LYS A 83 -4.60 -4.96 6.77
N ILE A 84 -3.88 -4.63 5.69
CA ILE A 84 -4.45 -3.88 4.56
C ILE A 84 -4.93 -4.91 3.54
N GLU A 85 -6.23 -4.92 3.30
CA GLU A 85 -6.85 -5.87 2.39
C GLU A 85 -6.86 -5.35 0.97
N CYS A 86 -6.65 -6.24 0.01
CA CYS A 86 -6.74 -5.93 -1.42
C CYS A 86 -8.13 -6.29 -1.95
N VAL A 87 -8.44 -5.78 -3.13
CA VAL A 87 -9.68 -6.08 -3.84
C VAL A 87 -9.34 -6.61 -5.23
N ALA A 88 -10.15 -7.55 -5.73
CA ALA A 88 -10.01 -8.03 -7.10
C ALA A 88 -10.54 -6.96 -8.07
N ILE A 89 -9.90 -6.82 -9.23
CA ILE A 89 -10.32 -5.85 -10.25
C ILE A 89 -11.75 -6.11 -10.72
N SER A 90 -12.22 -7.35 -10.59
CA SER A 90 -13.59 -7.75 -10.96
C SER A 90 -14.61 -7.53 -9.86
N ALA A 91 -14.19 -7.08 -8.67
CA ALA A 91 -15.10 -6.84 -7.55
C ALA A 91 -16.03 -5.67 -7.86
N ASP A 92 -17.15 -5.62 -7.14
CA ASP A 92 -18.07 -4.50 -7.32
C ASP A 92 -17.63 -3.28 -6.51
N LEU A 93 -18.26 -2.15 -6.82
CA LEU A 93 -17.93 -0.87 -6.20
C LEU A 93 -18.17 -0.87 -4.70
N ASP A 94 -19.23 -1.55 -4.23
CA ASP A 94 -19.57 -1.58 -2.80
C ASP A 94 -18.48 -2.27 -1.98
N ASP A 95 -17.93 -3.37 -2.49
CA ASP A 95 -16.84 -4.08 -1.81
C ASP A 95 -15.60 -3.20 -1.68
N MET A 96 -15.26 -2.45 -2.73
CA MET A 96 -14.12 -1.54 -2.72
C MET A 96 -14.36 -0.38 -1.75
N LEU A 97 -15.56 0.19 -1.76
CA LEU A 97 -15.89 1.31 -0.87
C LEU A 97 -15.84 0.90 0.60
N ALA A 98 -16.26 -0.32 0.92
CA ALA A 98 -16.18 -0.83 2.28
C ALA A 98 -14.74 -0.87 2.79
N LEU A 99 -13.78 -1.28 1.96
CA LEU A 99 -12.37 -1.26 2.33
C LEU A 99 -11.82 0.15 2.45
N ALA A 100 -12.20 1.04 1.53
CA ALA A 100 -11.73 2.42 1.52
C ALA A 100 -12.17 3.22 2.74
N ALA A 101 -13.23 2.78 3.43
CA ALA A 101 -13.66 3.43 4.66
C ALA A 101 -12.59 3.35 5.76
N ASP A 102 -11.81 2.27 5.77
CA ASP A 102 -10.80 2.02 6.80
C ASP A 102 -9.37 2.16 6.30
N GLN A 103 -9.17 2.26 4.99
CA GLN A 103 -7.84 2.29 4.37
C GLN A 103 -7.66 3.56 3.53
N ASN A 104 -6.47 4.16 3.58
CA ASN A 104 -6.16 5.33 2.75
C ASN A 104 -6.12 4.98 1.26
N PHE A 105 -5.79 3.74 0.96
CA PHE A 105 -5.87 3.21 -0.39
C PHE A 105 -6.19 1.72 -0.32
N VAL A 106 -6.67 1.19 -1.44
CA VAL A 106 -7.01 -0.23 -1.58
C VAL A 106 -6.14 -0.82 -2.67
N PRO A 107 -5.26 -1.78 -2.37
CA PRO A 107 -4.52 -2.47 -3.41
C PRO A 107 -5.45 -3.28 -4.30
N VAL A 108 -5.20 -3.27 -5.60
CA VAL A 108 -6.03 -3.96 -6.60
C VAL A 108 -5.22 -5.07 -7.26
N VAL A 109 -5.80 -6.25 -7.31
CA VAL A 109 -5.15 -7.43 -7.90
C VAL A 109 -6.06 -8.07 -8.94
N ASP A 110 -5.46 -8.87 -9.83
CA ASP A 110 -6.23 -9.70 -10.76
C ASP A 110 -6.59 -11.05 -10.13
N ALA A 111 -7.16 -11.96 -10.92
CA ALA A 111 -7.60 -13.28 -10.44
C ALA A 111 -6.43 -14.13 -9.90
N ASP A 112 -5.22 -13.88 -10.35
CA ASP A 112 -4.01 -14.59 -9.93
C ASP A 112 -3.23 -13.84 -8.84
N ARG A 113 -3.83 -12.80 -8.23
CA ARG A 113 -3.24 -11.94 -7.21
C ARG A 113 -2.09 -11.06 -7.70
N VAL A 114 -1.94 -10.91 -9.02
CA VAL A 114 -0.97 -9.98 -9.57
C VAL A 114 -1.40 -8.54 -9.27
N PHE A 115 -0.49 -7.75 -8.73
CA PHE A 115 -0.75 -6.36 -8.36
C PHE A 115 -0.94 -5.51 -9.61
N LEU A 116 -2.08 -4.84 -9.69
CA LEU A 116 -2.42 -3.97 -10.83
C LEU A 116 -2.26 -2.49 -10.53
N GLY A 117 -2.32 -2.12 -9.26
CA GLY A 117 -2.26 -0.74 -8.83
C GLY A 117 -3.03 -0.54 -7.54
N ILE A 118 -3.41 0.71 -7.27
CA ILE A 118 -4.17 1.05 -6.06
C ILE A 118 -5.36 1.91 -6.44
N ILE A 119 -6.35 1.94 -5.55
CA ILE A 119 -7.44 2.91 -5.60
C ILE A 119 -7.27 3.80 -4.38
N ARG A 120 -7.10 5.10 -4.57
CA ARG A 120 -6.84 6.04 -3.48
C ARG A 120 -8.16 6.59 -2.95
N ARG A 121 -8.29 6.64 -1.63
CA ARG A 121 -9.49 7.21 -1.00
C ARG A 121 -9.75 8.63 -1.50
N LYS A 122 -8.70 9.43 -1.67
CA LYS A 122 -8.85 10.81 -2.13
C LYS A 122 -9.50 10.91 -3.51
N ASP A 123 -9.24 9.96 -4.39
CA ASP A 123 -9.83 9.96 -5.73
C ASP A 123 -11.31 9.60 -5.69
N ILE A 124 -11.68 8.69 -4.79
CA ILE A 124 -13.08 8.33 -4.55
C ILE A 124 -13.84 9.55 -4.03
N ILE A 125 -13.29 10.22 -3.02
CA ILE A 125 -13.91 11.40 -2.43
C ILE A 125 -14.05 12.49 -3.47
N ALA A 126 -13.02 12.75 -4.26
CA ALA A 126 -13.05 13.77 -5.31
C ALA A 126 -14.14 13.50 -6.34
N TYR A 127 -14.31 12.24 -6.74
CA TYR A 127 -15.35 11.84 -7.68
C TYR A 127 -16.75 12.13 -7.13
N TYR A 128 -17.03 11.69 -5.90
CA TYR A 128 -18.34 11.88 -5.30
C TYR A 128 -18.61 13.33 -4.97
N THR A 129 -17.61 14.10 -4.59
CA THR A 129 -17.75 15.54 -4.34
C THR A 129 -18.15 16.27 -5.62
N ARG A 130 -17.53 15.97 -6.75
CA ARG A 130 -17.87 16.58 -8.02
C ARG A 130 -19.31 16.26 -8.43
N ASN A 131 -19.72 15.02 -8.25
CA ASN A 131 -21.06 14.59 -8.64
C ASN A 131 -22.17 15.17 -7.75
N ILE A 132 -21.83 15.50 -6.52
CA ILE A 132 -22.79 16.14 -5.60
C ILE A 132 -23.00 17.61 -5.97
N VAL A 133 -21.94 18.30 -6.40
CA VAL A 133 -21.99 19.72 -6.74
C VAL A 133 -22.75 19.96 -8.05
N ASP A 134 -22.70 19.02 -8.96
CA ASP A 134 -23.42 19.10 -10.23
C ASP A 134 -24.89 18.85 -10.04
#